data_85e9c036b4663cb86252ff159c7df473
#
_entry.id   85e9c036b4663cb86252ff159c7df473
#
_cell.length_a   1.000
_cell.length_b   1.000
_cell.length_c   1.000
_cell.angle_alpha   90.00
_cell.angle_beta   90.00
_cell.angle_gamma   90.00
#
_symmetry.space_group_name_H-M   'P 1'
#
loop_
_entity.id
_entity.type
_entity.pdbx_description
1 polymer ?
#
loop_
_entity_poly.entity_id
_entity_poly.type
_entity_poly.pdbx_seq_one_letter_code
_entity_poly.pdbx_strand_id
1 'polypeptide(L)'
;MTLSSGGEAIVSGLVAHGVDTVFGLPGAQIYGLFDAFQQAQLKVIGARHEQACGYMAFGYARSTGRVGVFSVVPGPGVLNAGAALLTAFGCNEPVLCLTGQVPKAFLGKGRGHLHEMPDQLATLRTFVKWADRIEYPGQAPLAVSRAFCEMLSGRKGPASLEMPWDVFTERAETGPAKMFPLFPAPQPDPDRIKSAAVLIAASKTPMIFVGSGAIHARDEILELAELIDAPVVAFRSGRGIVSNAHELGLTMAAAYRLWPHTDLMIGIGTRLELPTMTRWPYRPDGLKCVRIDIDPAEMRRYPPDAAVISDAQAGATELLAAVRKRGYKKSSGRRAAIREASAAALKQIQEIQPQMAYLNILREVLPANAIVTDELSQVGFASWYGFPIYEPRTFITSGYQGTLGSGFPTALGAKVAHPDRPVVAITGDGGFMFAVQELATAVQFNIAVIVLVFNNNAYGNVRRDQREHFDGRVVAADLVNPDFVKLAESFGLSAVRVTSPEGFRPALEKALADGGPFLIDIEVPRDSEVSPWAFIHPARP
;
A
#
# COMPACT_ATOMS: atom_id res chain seq x y z
N MET A 1 -22.79 8.26 -31.63
CA MET A 1 -22.38 6.86 -31.82
C MET A 1 -21.15 6.86 -32.69
N THR A 2 -20.13 6.10 -32.32
CA THR A 2 -18.88 5.96 -33.07
C THR A 2 -18.66 4.47 -33.34
N LEU A 3 -18.25 4.13 -34.55
CA LEU A 3 -17.90 2.73 -34.88
C LEU A 3 -16.53 2.43 -34.29
N SER A 4 -16.48 1.65 -33.21
CA SER A 4 -15.26 1.33 -32.47
C SER A 4 -15.11 -0.16 -32.24
N SER A 5 -13.89 -0.64 -32.11
CA SER A 5 -13.60 -2.00 -31.62
C SER A 5 -13.82 -2.07 -30.10
N GLY A 6 -13.92 -3.30 -29.55
CA GLY A 6 -14.03 -3.49 -28.11
C GLY A 6 -12.83 -2.90 -27.36
N GLY A 7 -11.61 -3.05 -27.89
CA GLY A 7 -10.40 -2.45 -27.34
C GLY A 7 -10.44 -0.93 -27.33
N GLU A 8 -10.78 -0.31 -28.48
CA GLU A 8 -10.95 1.15 -28.61
C GLU A 8 -12.01 1.69 -27.64
N ALA A 9 -13.11 0.96 -27.47
CA ALA A 9 -14.19 1.36 -26.57
C ALA A 9 -13.78 1.32 -25.08
N ILE A 10 -13.00 0.28 -24.64
CA ILE A 10 -12.40 0.25 -23.30
C ILE A 10 -11.48 1.45 -23.11
N VAL A 11 -10.57 1.70 -24.07
CA VAL A 11 -9.57 2.76 -23.98
C VAL A 11 -10.24 4.15 -23.94
N SER A 12 -11.28 4.35 -24.74
CA SER A 12 -12.09 5.58 -24.65
C SER A 12 -12.65 5.80 -23.23
N GLY A 13 -13.12 4.72 -22.59
CA GLY A 13 -13.56 4.76 -21.20
C GLY A 13 -12.43 5.14 -20.23
N LEU A 14 -11.25 4.55 -20.38
CA LEU A 14 -10.08 4.84 -19.53
C LEU A 14 -9.65 6.31 -19.65
N VAL A 15 -9.51 6.81 -20.88
CA VAL A 15 -9.12 8.21 -21.16
C VAL A 15 -10.13 9.19 -20.56
N ALA A 16 -11.44 8.90 -20.69
CA ALA A 16 -12.49 9.74 -20.10
C ALA A 16 -12.39 9.82 -18.56
N HIS A 17 -11.81 8.79 -17.90
CA HIS A 17 -11.55 8.77 -16.47
C HIS A 17 -10.13 9.26 -16.09
N GLY A 18 -9.41 9.88 -17.04
CA GLY A 18 -8.10 10.48 -16.80
C GLY A 18 -6.95 9.48 -16.64
N VAL A 19 -7.09 8.26 -17.18
CA VAL A 19 -5.98 7.31 -17.26
C VAL A 19 -5.03 7.74 -18.37
N ASP A 20 -3.76 7.87 -18.01
CA ASP A 20 -2.65 8.24 -18.89
C ASP A 20 -1.58 7.14 -18.99
N THR A 21 -1.57 6.22 -18.03
CA THR A 21 -0.54 5.20 -17.86
C THR A 21 -1.18 3.84 -17.59
N VAL A 22 -0.67 2.81 -18.27
CA VAL A 22 -1.06 1.41 -18.10
C VAL A 22 0.19 0.55 -17.92
N PHE A 23 0.17 -0.36 -16.96
CA PHE A 23 1.18 -1.39 -16.81
C PHE A 23 0.67 -2.68 -17.47
N GLY A 24 1.55 -3.47 -18.10
CA GLY A 24 0.99 -4.65 -18.74
C GLY A 24 2.01 -5.60 -19.34
N LEU A 25 1.53 -6.81 -19.63
CA LEU A 25 2.28 -7.82 -20.35
C LEU A 25 1.41 -8.30 -21.53
N PRO A 26 1.76 -7.95 -22.78
CA PRO A 26 0.97 -8.31 -23.95
C PRO A 26 0.98 -9.82 -24.20
N GLY A 27 -0.14 -10.33 -24.72
CA GLY A 27 -0.27 -11.73 -25.12
C GLY A 27 -1.50 -11.95 -26.01
N ALA A 28 -1.67 -13.17 -26.50
CA ALA A 28 -2.58 -13.49 -27.60
C ALA A 28 -4.02 -12.97 -27.43
N GLN A 29 -4.61 -13.16 -26.26
CA GLN A 29 -6.02 -12.82 -26.04
C GLN A 29 -6.27 -11.33 -25.70
N ILE A 30 -5.25 -10.48 -25.74
CA ILE A 30 -5.38 -9.04 -25.42
C ILE A 30 -4.69 -8.13 -26.45
N TYR A 31 -4.26 -8.65 -27.61
CA TYR A 31 -3.60 -7.85 -28.64
C TYR A 31 -4.44 -6.65 -29.09
N GLY A 32 -5.75 -6.84 -29.29
CA GLY A 32 -6.63 -5.72 -29.68
C GLY A 32 -6.75 -4.62 -28.64
N LEU A 33 -6.55 -4.92 -27.35
CA LEU A 33 -6.50 -3.92 -26.30
C LEU A 33 -5.17 -3.15 -26.31
N PHE A 34 -4.04 -3.85 -26.48
CA PHE A 34 -2.71 -3.21 -26.56
C PHE A 34 -2.56 -2.34 -27.80
N ASP A 35 -3.13 -2.76 -28.96
CA ASP A 35 -3.21 -1.94 -30.16
C ASP A 35 -4.00 -0.64 -29.89
N ALA A 36 -5.13 -0.74 -29.21
CA ALA A 36 -5.94 0.43 -28.83
C ALA A 36 -5.21 1.35 -27.84
N PHE A 37 -4.41 0.83 -26.89
CA PHE A 37 -3.55 1.65 -26.03
C PHE A 37 -2.57 2.48 -26.85
N GLN A 38 -1.92 1.87 -27.85
CA GLN A 38 -0.97 2.53 -28.73
C GLN A 38 -1.65 3.62 -29.58
N GLN A 39 -2.81 3.32 -30.16
CA GLN A 39 -3.58 4.30 -30.95
C GLN A 39 -3.99 5.52 -30.16
N ALA A 40 -4.36 5.34 -28.88
CA ALA A 40 -4.71 6.42 -27.95
C ALA A 40 -3.51 7.11 -27.31
N GLN A 41 -2.28 6.70 -27.65
CA GLN A 41 -1.03 7.25 -27.11
C GLN A 41 -0.93 7.16 -25.58
N LEU A 42 -1.54 6.15 -24.95
CA LEU A 42 -1.34 5.90 -23.53
C LEU A 42 0.11 5.46 -23.28
N LYS A 43 0.67 5.90 -22.16
CA LYS A 43 1.97 5.42 -21.70
C LYS A 43 1.83 3.97 -21.22
N VAL A 44 2.40 3.02 -21.96
CA VAL A 44 2.40 1.61 -21.60
C VAL A 44 3.77 1.21 -21.07
N ILE A 45 3.81 0.72 -19.83
CA ILE A 45 5.00 0.16 -19.19
C ILE A 45 4.90 -1.37 -19.23
N GLY A 46 5.74 -2.00 -20.06
CA GLY A 46 5.79 -3.45 -20.19
C GLY A 46 6.62 -4.09 -19.08
N ALA A 47 6.04 -4.98 -18.29
CA ALA A 47 6.76 -5.78 -17.29
C ALA A 47 7.33 -7.09 -17.86
N ARG A 48 8.05 -7.84 -17.03
CA ARG A 48 8.56 -9.19 -17.33
C ARG A 48 7.76 -10.29 -16.64
N HIS A 49 6.88 -9.91 -15.70
CA HIS A 49 5.99 -10.82 -15.00
C HIS A 49 4.66 -10.11 -14.64
N GLU A 50 3.55 -10.82 -14.71
CA GLU A 50 2.21 -10.25 -14.50
C GLU A 50 2.01 -9.75 -13.06
N GLN A 51 2.62 -10.40 -12.08
CA GLN A 51 2.62 -9.92 -10.69
C GLN A 51 3.20 -8.51 -10.59
N ALA A 52 4.28 -8.23 -11.33
CA ALA A 52 4.90 -6.91 -11.35
C ALA A 52 3.99 -5.84 -11.99
N CYS A 53 3.21 -6.20 -13.03
CA CYS A 53 2.19 -5.30 -13.59
C CYS A 53 1.21 -4.83 -12.51
N GLY A 54 0.70 -5.78 -11.71
CA GLY A 54 -0.23 -5.49 -10.62
C GLY A 54 0.41 -4.65 -9.51
N TYR A 55 1.65 -4.94 -9.10
CA TYR A 55 2.35 -4.16 -8.08
C TYR A 55 2.77 -2.77 -8.57
N MET A 56 3.13 -2.59 -9.84
CA MET A 56 3.36 -1.26 -10.41
C MET A 56 2.06 -0.44 -10.40
N ALA A 57 0.92 -1.02 -10.81
CA ALA A 57 -0.38 -0.37 -10.72
C ALA A 57 -0.76 -0.02 -9.27
N PHE A 58 -0.46 -0.91 -8.31
CA PHE A 58 -0.63 -0.65 -6.88
C PHE A 58 0.24 0.50 -6.40
N GLY A 59 1.53 0.52 -6.73
CA GLY A 59 2.47 1.59 -6.36
C GLY A 59 2.04 2.95 -6.94
N TYR A 60 1.58 2.97 -8.19
CA TYR A 60 1.01 4.14 -8.83
C TYR A 60 -0.23 4.65 -8.07
N ALA A 61 -1.20 3.77 -7.81
CA ALA A 61 -2.42 4.13 -7.10
C ALA A 61 -2.14 4.61 -5.68
N ARG A 62 -1.28 3.89 -4.96
CA ARG A 62 -0.95 4.18 -3.56
C ARG A 62 -0.23 5.51 -3.39
N SER A 63 0.70 5.86 -4.29
CA SER A 63 1.46 7.10 -4.23
C SER A 63 0.66 8.32 -4.68
N THR A 64 -0.24 8.16 -5.66
CA THR A 64 -1.02 9.27 -6.24
C THR A 64 -2.42 9.44 -5.65
N GLY A 65 -3.06 8.35 -5.20
CA GLY A 65 -4.50 8.30 -4.89
C GLY A 65 -5.41 8.18 -6.13
N ARG A 66 -4.83 8.10 -7.33
CA ARG A 66 -5.52 7.84 -8.60
C ARG A 66 -5.69 6.34 -8.82
N VAL A 67 -6.52 5.94 -9.80
CA VAL A 67 -6.65 4.54 -10.20
C VAL A 67 -5.38 4.09 -10.93
N GLY A 68 -4.78 2.99 -10.47
CA GLY A 68 -3.71 2.29 -11.19
C GLY A 68 -4.32 1.24 -12.13
N VAL A 69 -3.90 1.21 -13.39
CA VAL A 69 -4.45 0.28 -14.40
C VAL A 69 -3.37 -0.67 -14.88
N PHE A 70 -3.70 -1.96 -14.95
CA PHE A 70 -2.82 -2.93 -15.59
C PHE A 70 -3.61 -3.91 -16.46
N SER A 71 -2.91 -4.55 -17.41
CA SER A 71 -3.50 -5.54 -18.31
C SER A 71 -2.61 -6.78 -18.47
N VAL A 72 -3.25 -7.95 -18.36
CA VAL A 72 -2.60 -9.27 -18.45
C VAL A 72 -3.51 -10.26 -19.18
N VAL A 73 -2.91 -11.32 -19.74
CA VAL A 73 -3.68 -12.40 -20.38
C VAL A 73 -4.57 -13.13 -19.40
N PRO A 74 -5.64 -13.80 -19.84
CA PRO A 74 -6.50 -14.62 -18.96
C PRO A 74 -5.75 -15.83 -18.40
N GLY A 75 -6.40 -16.55 -17.50
CA GLY A 75 -5.87 -17.77 -16.92
C GLY A 75 -4.59 -17.54 -16.13
N PRO A 76 -3.43 -18.04 -16.59
CA PRO A 76 -2.17 -17.92 -15.85
C PRO A 76 -1.77 -16.47 -15.60
N GLY A 77 -2.03 -15.53 -16.52
CA GLY A 77 -1.71 -14.12 -16.30
C GLY A 77 -2.49 -13.51 -15.15
N VAL A 78 -3.79 -13.79 -15.07
CA VAL A 78 -4.66 -13.37 -13.94
C VAL A 78 -4.18 -14.02 -12.63
N LEU A 79 -3.87 -15.31 -12.65
CA LEU A 79 -3.42 -16.03 -11.44
C LEU A 79 -2.07 -15.49 -10.95
N ASN A 80 -1.12 -15.22 -11.85
CA ASN A 80 0.16 -14.61 -11.52
C ASN A 80 -0.01 -13.21 -10.91
N ALA A 81 -0.99 -12.42 -11.37
CA ALA A 81 -1.27 -11.09 -10.83
C ALA A 81 -2.13 -11.13 -9.54
N GLY A 82 -2.66 -12.30 -9.16
CA GLY A 82 -3.61 -12.45 -8.05
C GLY A 82 -3.09 -11.93 -6.71
N ALA A 83 -1.81 -12.16 -6.38
CA ALA A 83 -1.19 -11.66 -5.15
C ALA A 83 -1.17 -10.12 -5.09
N ALA A 84 -0.90 -9.45 -6.22
CA ALA A 84 -0.91 -8.00 -6.29
C ALA A 84 -2.32 -7.42 -6.15
N LEU A 85 -3.32 -8.04 -6.77
CA LEU A 85 -4.73 -7.66 -6.61
C LEU A 85 -5.21 -7.86 -5.18
N LEU A 86 -4.85 -8.98 -4.53
CA LEU A 86 -5.18 -9.23 -3.13
C LEU A 86 -4.50 -8.21 -2.20
N THR A 87 -3.28 -7.78 -2.53
CA THR A 87 -2.58 -6.69 -1.81
C THR A 87 -3.33 -5.37 -1.97
N ALA A 88 -3.75 -5.02 -3.19
CA ALA A 88 -4.56 -3.82 -3.44
C ALA A 88 -5.91 -3.86 -2.69
N PHE A 89 -6.58 -5.03 -2.67
CA PHE A 89 -7.79 -5.26 -1.87
C PHE A 89 -7.53 -5.06 -0.38
N GLY A 90 -6.45 -5.66 0.12
CA GLY A 90 -6.03 -5.54 1.52
C GLY A 90 -5.71 -4.11 1.94
N CYS A 91 -5.12 -3.32 1.06
CA CYS A 91 -4.74 -1.93 1.29
C CYS A 91 -5.84 -0.91 0.93
N ASN A 92 -6.98 -1.36 0.39
CA ASN A 92 -8.08 -0.53 -0.11
C ASN A 92 -7.63 0.44 -1.22
N GLU A 93 -6.77 -0.02 -2.13
CA GLU A 93 -6.29 0.81 -3.24
C GLU A 93 -7.06 0.51 -4.54
N PRO A 94 -7.45 1.55 -5.29
CA PRO A 94 -8.19 1.40 -6.53
C PRO A 94 -7.24 0.95 -7.65
N VAL A 95 -7.23 -0.34 -7.94
CA VAL A 95 -6.45 -0.94 -9.02
C VAL A 95 -7.41 -1.63 -9.99
N LEU A 96 -7.34 -1.28 -11.27
CA LEU A 96 -8.12 -1.91 -12.33
C LEU A 96 -7.28 -2.95 -13.09
N CYS A 97 -7.72 -4.20 -13.05
CA CYS A 97 -7.20 -5.28 -13.89
C CYS A 97 -8.04 -5.39 -15.16
N LEU A 98 -7.41 -5.26 -16.32
CA LEU A 98 -8.02 -5.55 -17.62
C LEU A 98 -7.45 -6.86 -18.14
N THR A 99 -8.32 -7.81 -18.47
CA THR A 99 -7.87 -9.13 -18.93
C THR A 99 -8.71 -9.66 -20.09
N GLY A 100 -8.13 -10.60 -20.80
CA GLY A 100 -8.82 -11.32 -21.85
C GLY A 100 -9.69 -12.48 -21.32
N GLN A 101 -10.29 -13.19 -22.26
CA GLN A 101 -11.01 -14.44 -22.04
C GLN A 101 -10.96 -15.27 -23.33
N VAL A 102 -11.28 -16.54 -23.27
CA VAL A 102 -11.47 -17.37 -24.48
C VAL A 102 -12.55 -16.75 -25.37
N PRO A 103 -12.56 -17.05 -26.70
CA PRO A 103 -13.58 -16.51 -27.59
C PRO A 103 -14.99 -16.78 -27.09
N LYS A 104 -15.89 -15.83 -27.30
CA LYS A 104 -17.27 -15.82 -26.79
C LYS A 104 -18.02 -17.14 -27.03
N ALA A 105 -17.84 -17.74 -28.22
CA ALA A 105 -18.47 -19.00 -28.59
C ALA A 105 -18.04 -20.22 -27.72
N PHE A 106 -16.94 -20.11 -26.98
CA PHE A 106 -16.34 -21.20 -26.20
C PHE A 106 -16.39 -21.00 -24.69
N LEU A 107 -16.90 -19.87 -24.24
CA LEU A 107 -17.05 -19.60 -22.81
C LEU A 107 -17.83 -20.71 -22.10
N GLY A 108 -17.25 -21.23 -21.00
CA GLY A 108 -17.86 -22.26 -20.16
C GLY A 108 -17.97 -23.66 -20.79
N LYS A 109 -17.33 -23.90 -21.96
CA LYS A 109 -17.40 -25.20 -22.66
C LYS A 109 -16.30 -26.20 -22.29
N GLY A 110 -15.26 -25.75 -21.57
CA GLY A 110 -14.16 -26.61 -21.10
C GLY A 110 -13.44 -27.39 -22.21
N ARG A 111 -13.10 -26.71 -23.32
CA ARG A 111 -12.51 -27.38 -24.50
C ARG A 111 -10.99 -27.31 -24.54
N GLY A 112 -10.34 -26.77 -23.50
CA GLY A 112 -8.89 -26.63 -23.46
C GLY A 112 -8.35 -25.55 -24.39
N HIS A 113 -9.09 -24.45 -24.55
CA HIS A 113 -8.56 -23.27 -25.23
C HIS A 113 -7.38 -22.68 -24.47
N LEU A 114 -6.45 -22.06 -25.21
CA LEU A 114 -5.32 -21.35 -24.61
C LEU A 114 -5.81 -20.43 -23.47
N HIS A 115 -5.23 -20.59 -22.27
CA HIS A 115 -5.53 -19.83 -21.07
C HIS A 115 -6.97 -19.97 -20.53
N GLU A 116 -7.70 -20.99 -20.94
CA GLU A 116 -9.05 -21.26 -20.44
C GLU A 116 -9.02 -21.62 -18.95
N MET A 117 -9.81 -20.91 -18.15
CA MET A 117 -10.09 -21.26 -16.76
C MET A 117 -11.51 -21.75 -16.62
N PRO A 118 -11.81 -22.67 -15.67
CA PRO A 118 -13.17 -23.13 -15.43
C PRO A 118 -14.15 -21.98 -15.15
N ASP A 119 -13.77 -21.02 -14.30
CA ASP A 119 -14.52 -19.78 -14.03
C ASP A 119 -13.57 -18.67 -13.57
N GLN A 120 -13.04 -17.89 -14.53
CA GLN A 120 -12.15 -16.78 -14.23
C GLN A 120 -12.84 -15.66 -13.46
N LEU A 121 -14.10 -15.36 -13.81
CA LEU A 121 -14.82 -14.27 -13.18
C LEU A 121 -15.14 -14.57 -11.71
N ALA A 122 -15.55 -15.79 -11.39
CA ALA A 122 -15.75 -16.23 -10.00
C ALA A 122 -14.42 -16.19 -9.22
N THR A 123 -13.32 -16.63 -9.85
CA THR A 123 -11.98 -16.55 -9.25
C THR A 123 -11.59 -15.12 -8.92
N LEU A 124 -11.73 -14.18 -9.86
CA LEU A 124 -11.44 -12.75 -9.65
C LEU A 124 -12.28 -12.17 -8.49
N ARG A 125 -13.56 -12.51 -8.40
CA ARG A 125 -14.47 -12.05 -7.32
C ARG A 125 -14.04 -12.47 -5.92
N THR A 126 -13.12 -13.41 -5.77
CA THR A 126 -12.61 -13.83 -4.45
C THR A 126 -11.55 -12.87 -3.89
N PHE A 127 -10.86 -12.09 -4.72
CA PHE A 127 -9.77 -11.21 -4.31
C PHE A 127 -9.83 -9.78 -4.87
N VAL A 128 -10.91 -9.40 -5.58
CA VAL A 128 -11.18 -8.01 -5.95
C VAL A 128 -12.51 -7.56 -5.35
N LYS A 129 -12.72 -6.26 -5.25
CA LYS A 129 -13.96 -5.67 -4.75
C LYS A 129 -15.13 -5.90 -5.71
N TRP A 130 -14.86 -5.85 -7.01
CA TRP A 130 -15.86 -6.01 -8.06
C TRP A 130 -15.21 -6.55 -9.33
N ALA A 131 -15.90 -7.44 -10.04
CA ALA A 131 -15.47 -7.93 -11.35
C ALA A 131 -16.67 -8.21 -12.25
N ASP A 132 -16.50 -7.91 -13.54
CA ASP A 132 -17.54 -8.12 -14.56
C ASP A 132 -16.94 -8.48 -15.91
N ARG A 133 -17.79 -8.92 -16.84
CA ARG A 133 -17.43 -9.29 -18.20
C ARG A 133 -18.08 -8.33 -19.19
N ILE A 134 -17.31 -7.91 -20.18
CA ILE A 134 -17.77 -7.15 -21.34
C ILE A 134 -18.04 -8.16 -22.47
N GLU A 135 -19.29 -8.30 -22.90
CA GLU A 135 -19.71 -9.31 -23.86
C GLU A 135 -19.81 -8.80 -25.30
N TYR A 136 -19.84 -7.48 -25.50
CA TYR A 136 -19.87 -6.82 -26.82
C TYR A 136 -19.31 -5.39 -26.72
N PRO A 137 -18.79 -4.81 -27.83
CA PRO A 137 -18.08 -3.53 -27.79
C PRO A 137 -18.90 -2.37 -27.21
N GLY A 138 -20.20 -2.29 -27.53
CA GLY A 138 -21.08 -1.23 -27.06
C GLY A 138 -21.28 -1.19 -25.53
N GLN A 139 -20.98 -2.27 -24.83
CA GLN A 139 -21.03 -2.33 -23.36
C GLN A 139 -19.80 -1.72 -22.70
N ALA A 140 -18.66 -1.65 -23.40
CA ALA A 140 -17.37 -1.34 -22.80
C ALA A 140 -17.33 0.04 -22.12
N PRO A 141 -17.82 1.14 -22.69
CA PRO A 141 -17.78 2.46 -22.03
C PRO A 141 -18.55 2.47 -20.70
N LEU A 142 -19.69 1.78 -20.66
CA LEU A 142 -20.52 1.65 -19.47
C LEU A 142 -19.82 0.80 -18.39
N ALA A 143 -19.25 -0.34 -18.78
CA ALA A 143 -18.56 -1.27 -17.87
C ALA A 143 -17.31 -0.62 -17.23
N VAL A 144 -16.52 0.15 -18.01
CA VAL A 144 -15.38 0.91 -17.49
C VAL A 144 -15.85 1.95 -16.48
N SER A 145 -16.88 2.75 -16.81
CA SER A 145 -17.41 3.77 -15.90
C SER A 145 -17.94 3.15 -14.60
N ARG A 146 -18.59 1.98 -14.70
CA ARG A 146 -19.05 1.24 -13.53
C ARG A 146 -17.87 0.72 -12.70
N ALA A 147 -16.82 0.19 -13.31
CA ALA A 147 -15.63 -0.25 -12.60
C ALA A 147 -15.00 0.88 -11.77
N PHE A 148 -14.89 2.09 -12.35
CA PHE A 148 -14.41 3.27 -11.63
C PHE A 148 -15.32 3.67 -10.47
N CYS A 149 -16.64 3.65 -10.68
CA CYS A 149 -17.61 3.93 -9.62
C CYS A 149 -17.49 2.93 -8.47
N GLU A 150 -17.42 1.62 -8.77
CA GLU A 150 -17.28 0.56 -7.77
C GLU A 150 -15.94 0.64 -7.02
N MET A 151 -14.83 0.93 -7.71
CA MET A 151 -13.52 1.06 -7.06
C MET A 151 -13.44 2.25 -6.09
N LEU A 152 -14.06 3.38 -6.43
CA LEU A 152 -13.85 4.65 -5.75
C LEU A 152 -14.95 4.98 -4.73
N SER A 153 -16.15 4.36 -4.82
CA SER A 153 -17.25 4.62 -3.90
C SER A 153 -17.12 3.84 -2.60
N GLY A 154 -17.49 4.45 -1.49
CA GLY A 154 -17.40 3.83 -0.17
C GLY A 154 -15.96 3.41 0.16
N ARG A 155 -15.80 2.19 0.72
CA ARG A 155 -14.47 1.61 0.94
C ARG A 155 -13.83 1.28 -0.40
N LYS A 156 -12.73 1.95 -0.75
CA LYS A 156 -12.02 1.75 -2.01
C LYS A 156 -11.46 0.32 -2.13
N GLY A 157 -11.20 -0.11 -3.37
CA GLY A 157 -10.59 -1.42 -3.63
C GLY A 157 -10.43 -1.70 -5.12
N PRO A 158 -9.74 -2.80 -5.48
CA PRO A 158 -9.50 -3.15 -6.86
C PRO A 158 -10.77 -3.66 -7.57
N ALA A 159 -10.79 -3.51 -8.89
CA ALA A 159 -11.77 -4.11 -9.77
C ALA A 159 -11.11 -4.84 -10.94
N SER A 160 -11.86 -5.72 -11.59
CA SER A 160 -11.41 -6.38 -12.82
C SER A 160 -12.51 -6.37 -13.88
N LEU A 161 -12.08 -6.16 -15.12
CA LEU A 161 -12.90 -6.35 -16.31
C LEU A 161 -12.26 -7.38 -17.22
N GLU A 162 -13.01 -8.40 -17.61
CA GLU A 162 -12.60 -9.35 -18.64
C GLU A 162 -13.41 -9.15 -19.93
N MET A 163 -12.77 -9.41 -21.08
CA MET A 163 -13.42 -9.36 -22.38
C MET A 163 -13.00 -10.57 -23.22
N PRO A 164 -13.91 -11.29 -23.88
CA PRO A 164 -13.54 -12.34 -24.83
C PRO A 164 -12.64 -11.84 -25.94
N TRP A 165 -11.69 -12.66 -26.34
CA TRP A 165 -10.65 -12.32 -27.32
C TRP A 165 -11.20 -11.73 -28.62
N ASP A 166 -12.21 -12.37 -29.20
CA ASP A 166 -12.88 -11.95 -30.43
C ASP A 166 -13.59 -10.60 -30.30
N VAL A 167 -14.11 -10.27 -29.10
CA VAL A 167 -14.79 -9.00 -28.84
C VAL A 167 -13.82 -7.80 -28.84
N PHE A 168 -12.55 -7.97 -28.48
CA PHE A 168 -11.58 -6.87 -28.54
C PHE A 168 -11.43 -6.28 -29.95
N THR A 169 -11.60 -7.08 -30.99
CA THR A 169 -11.49 -6.67 -32.39
C THR A 169 -12.84 -6.53 -33.10
N GLU A 170 -13.92 -7.04 -32.52
CA GLU A 170 -15.28 -6.85 -33.02
C GLU A 170 -15.63 -5.35 -33.04
N ARG A 171 -16.18 -4.86 -34.17
CA ARG A 171 -16.57 -3.47 -34.33
C ARG A 171 -18.08 -3.29 -34.19
N ALA A 172 -18.49 -2.33 -33.39
CA ALA A 172 -19.89 -1.97 -33.22
C ALA A 172 -20.05 -0.46 -32.96
N GLU A 173 -21.25 0.03 -33.08
CA GLU A 173 -21.57 1.39 -32.62
C GLU A 173 -21.45 1.48 -31.10
N THR A 174 -20.61 2.38 -30.62
CA THR A 174 -20.41 2.63 -29.19
C THR A 174 -20.89 4.03 -28.82
N GLY A 175 -21.49 4.16 -27.65
CA GLY A 175 -21.84 5.45 -27.07
C GLY A 175 -20.60 6.18 -26.53
N PRO A 176 -20.70 7.48 -26.23
CA PRO A 176 -19.64 8.21 -25.58
C PRO A 176 -19.37 7.65 -24.17
N ALA A 177 -18.10 7.57 -23.79
CA ALA A 177 -17.75 7.28 -22.41
C ALA A 177 -18.25 8.41 -21.49
N LYS A 178 -18.96 8.04 -20.43
CA LYS A 178 -19.48 8.99 -19.44
C LYS A 178 -19.01 8.56 -18.06
N MET A 179 -18.44 9.49 -17.30
CA MET A 179 -18.17 9.25 -15.89
C MET A 179 -19.48 9.17 -15.12
N PHE A 180 -19.64 8.11 -14.34
CA PHE A 180 -20.73 8.03 -13.39
C PHE A 180 -20.39 8.83 -12.12
N PRO A 181 -21.40 9.48 -11.50
CA PRO A 181 -21.23 10.01 -10.17
C PRO A 181 -20.90 8.86 -9.21
N LEU A 182 -19.96 9.11 -8.29
CA LEU A 182 -19.70 8.17 -7.22
C LEU A 182 -20.94 8.01 -6.34
N PHE A 183 -21.13 6.83 -5.75
CA PHE A 183 -22.17 6.65 -4.75
C PHE A 183 -21.92 7.61 -3.58
N PRO A 184 -22.95 8.32 -3.10
CA PRO A 184 -22.77 9.27 -2.02
C PRO A 184 -22.27 8.56 -0.75
N ALA A 185 -21.28 9.17 -0.09
CA ALA A 185 -20.82 8.72 1.20
C ALA A 185 -21.92 8.94 2.27
N PRO A 186 -22.05 8.05 3.25
CA PRO A 186 -22.92 8.27 4.38
C PRO A 186 -22.59 9.59 5.07
N GLN A 187 -23.62 10.38 5.40
CA GLN A 187 -23.45 11.60 6.19
C GLN A 187 -23.35 11.25 7.68
N PRO A 188 -22.50 11.96 8.45
CA PRO A 188 -22.38 11.71 9.87
C PRO A 188 -23.70 11.99 10.60
N ASP A 189 -24.18 11.02 11.36
CA ASP A 189 -25.39 11.15 12.20
C ASP A 189 -25.11 12.11 13.37
N PRO A 190 -25.88 13.22 13.53
CA PRO A 190 -25.66 14.20 14.58
C PRO A 190 -25.72 13.63 16.00
N ASP A 191 -26.58 12.63 16.27
CA ASP A 191 -26.68 12.00 17.59
C ASP A 191 -25.47 11.12 17.89
N ARG A 192 -24.90 10.47 16.88
CA ARG A 192 -23.65 9.71 16.98
C ARG A 192 -22.46 10.63 17.20
N ILE A 193 -22.39 11.74 16.48
CA ILE A 193 -21.38 12.80 16.70
C ILE A 193 -21.46 13.34 18.11
N LYS A 194 -22.68 13.66 18.61
CA LYS A 194 -22.89 14.11 19.98
C LYS A 194 -22.42 13.08 21.01
N SER A 195 -22.74 11.80 20.80
CA SER A 195 -22.32 10.71 21.68
C SER A 195 -20.78 10.57 21.69
N ALA A 196 -20.13 10.64 20.54
CA ALA A 196 -18.68 10.64 20.42
C ALA A 196 -18.03 11.85 21.14
N ALA A 197 -18.58 13.05 20.97
CA ALA A 197 -18.12 14.28 21.64
C ALA A 197 -18.27 14.21 23.17
N VAL A 198 -19.30 13.52 23.67
CA VAL A 198 -19.46 13.26 25.15
C VAL A 198 -18.31 12.40 25.66
N LEU A 199 -17.98 11.31 24.97
CA LEU A 199 -16.87 10.42 25.36
C LEU A 199 -15.53 11.15 25.33
N ILE A 200 -15.29 11.96 24.30
CA ILE A 200 -14.07 12.76 24.17
C ILE A 200 -13.96 13.76 25.31
N ALA A 201 -15.04 14.51 25.62
CA ALA A 201 -15.03 15.51 26.70
C ALA A 201 -14.81 14.90 28.10
N ALA A 202 -15.16 13.64 28.29
CA ALA A 202 -14.94 12.91 29.55
C ALA A 202 -13.52 12.27 29.63
N SER A 203 -12.83 12.12 28.54
CA SER A 203 -11.49 11.49 28.48
C SER A 203 -10.41 12.42 29.02
N LYS A 204 -9.41 11.84 29.67
CA LYS A 204 -8.23 12.53 30.18
C LYS A 204 -6.98 12.21 29.36
N THR A 205 -6.96 11.05 28.74
CA THR A 205 -5.78 10.50 28.04
C THR A 205 -6.16 9.87 26.68
N PRO A 206 -6.82 10.65 25.80
CA PRO A 206 -7.24 10.13 24.49
C PRO A 206 -6.04 9.81 23.61
N MET A 207 -6.22 8.86 22.67
CA MET A 207 -5.27 8.52 21.60
C MET A 207 -6.05 8.33 20.29
N ILE A 208 -5.55 8.93 19.19
CA ILE A 208 -6.14 8.83 17.85
C ILE A 208 -5.37 7.81 17.02
N PHE A 209 -6.11 6.89 16.39
CA PHE A 209 -5.59 5.90 15.45
C PHE A 209 -6.09 6.25 14.06
N VAL A 210 -5.17 6.30 13.08
CA VAL A 210 -5.51 6.65 11.70
C VAL A 210 -5.06 5.57 10.71
N GLY A 211 -5.85 5.37 9.66
CA GLY A 211 -5.55 4.48 8.56
C GLY A 211 -5.61 5.19 7.20
N SER A 212 -5.52 4.44 6.10
CA SER A 212 -5.57 5.00 4.73
C SER A 212 -6.87 5.73 4.43
N GLY A 213 -7.97 5.38 5.06
CA GLY A 213 -9.25 6.06 4.89
C GLY A 213 -9.27 7.50 5.41
N ALA A 214 -8.29 7.88 6.23
CA ALA A 214 -8.21 9.22 6.84
C ALA A 214 -7.20 10.17 6.15
N ILE A 215 -6.57 9.77 5.04
CA ILE A 215 -5.51 10.58 4.39
C ILE A 215 -6.01 11.97 3.99
N HIS A 216 -7.25 12.07 3.52
CA HIS A 216 -7.84 13.33 3.07
C HIS A 216 -8.46 14.17 4.21
N ALA A 217 -8.48 13.64 5.43
CA ALA A 217 -8.95 14.32 6.64
C ALA A 217 -7.78 14.80 7.53
N ARG A 218 -6.60 15.02 6.95
CA ARG A 218 -5.36 15.32 7.66
C ARG A 218 -5.47 16.54 8.57
N ASP A 219 -6.03 17.62 8.04
CA ASP A 219 -6.08 18.91 8.75
C ASP A 219 -7.05 18.85 9.92
N GLU A 220 -8.22 18.27 9.71
CA GLU A 220 -9.24 18.08 10.77
C GLU A 220 -8.74 17.16 11.89
N ILE A 221 -7.98 16.12 11.53
CA ILE A 221 -7.37 15.19 12.50
C ILE A 221 -6.30 15.88 13.32
N LEU A 222 -5.42 16.66 12.69
CA LEU A 222 -4.39 17.42 13.40
C LEU A 222 -5.02 18.43 14.35
N GLU A 223 -6.04 19.16 13.89
CA GLU A 223 -6.74 20.16 14.69
C GLU A 223 -7.48 19.52 15.87
N LEU A 224 -8.13 18.36 15.68
CA LEU A 224 -8.72 17.59 16.77
C LEU A 224 -7.65 17.11 17.76
N ALA A 225 -6.54 16.59 17.27
CA ALA A 225 -5.43 16.13 18.10
C ALA A 225 -4.85 17.23 18.97
N GLU A 226 -4.67 18.43 18.40
CA GLU A 226 -4.20 19.61 19.13
C GLU A 226 -5.22 20.12 20.15
N LEU A 227 -6.51 20.09 19.79
CA LEU A 227 -7.59 20.52 20.68
C LEU A 227 -7.65 19.68 21.97
N ILE A 228 -7.43 18.36 21.85
CA ILE A 228 -7.57 17.42 22.98
C ILE A 228 -6.25 16.85 23.51
N ASP A 229 -5.09 17.36 23.05
CA ASP A 229 -3.75 16.86 23.36
C ASP A 229 -3.62 15.34 23.18
N ALA A 230 -4.21 14.82 22.09
CA ALA A 230 -4.17 13.39 21.77
C ALA A 230 -3.03 13.05 20.82
N PRO A 231 -2.15 12.09 21.16
CA PRO A 231 -1.21 11.58 20.20
C PRO A 231 -1.94 10.83 19.06
N VAL A 232 -1.40 10.95 17.84
CA VAL A 232 -1.91 10.28 16.65
C VAL A 232 -0.93 9.19 16.25
N VAL A 233 -1.44 7.97 16.13
CA VAL A 233 -0.65 6.80 15.74
C VAL A 233 -1.21 6.16 14.47
N ALA A 234 -0.30 5.77 13.57
CA ALA A 234 -0.60 4.98 12.41
C ALA A 234 0.39 3.80 12.33
N PHE A 235 -0.12 2.63 11.95
CA PHE A 235 0.75 1.46 11.85
C PHE A 235 1.43 1.37 10.46
N ARG A 236 0.68 1.45 9.38
CA ARG A 236 1.16 1.29 8.00
C ARG A 236 0.68 2.42 7.11
N SER A 237 -0.46 2.23 6.51
CA SER A 237 -1.01 3.06 5.45
C SER A 237 -1.44 4.46 5.89
N GLY A 238 -1.64 4.70 7.17
CA GLY A 238 -1.98 6.02 7.72
C GLY A 238 -0.77 6.88 8.11
N ARG A 239 0.46 6.38 7.96
CA ARG A 239 1.67 7.12 8.34
C ARG A 239 1.84 8.38 7.51
N GLY A 240 2.25 9.45 8.15
CA GLY A 240 2.38 10.77 7.54
C GLY A 240 1.10 11.63 7.53
N ILE A 241 -0.07 11.09 7.92
CA ILE A 241 -1.29 11.90 8.12
C ILE A 241 -1.02 12.97 9.17
N VAL A 242 -0.46 12.60 10.31
CA VAL A 242 0.24 13.53 11.18
C VAL A 242 1.71 13.23 11.08
N SER A 243 2.51 14.23 10.73
CA SER A 243 3.96 14.12 10.54
C SER A 243 4.66 13.62 11.80
N ASN A 244 5.65 12.72 11.67
CA ASN A 244 6.52 12.35 12.79
C ASN A 244 7.44 13.49 13.24
N ALA A 245 7.49 14.62 12.51
CA ALA A 245 8.13 15.85 12.99
C ALA A 245 7.23 16.64 13.96
N HIS A 246 5.93 16.38 13.99
CA HIS A 246 5.00 16.99 14.93
C HIS A 246 4.98 16.20 16.25
N GLU A 247 4.97 16.86 17.40
CA GLU A 247 5.06 16.20 18.71
C GLU A 247 3.90 15.21 18.99
N LEU A 248 2.74 15.38 18.33
CA LEU A 248 1.62 14.46 18.43
C LEU A 248 1.66 13.32 17.39
N GLY A 249 2.56 13.36 16.41
CA GLY A 249 2.71 12.31 15.39
C GLY A 249 3.60 11.17 15.88
N LEU A 250 3.02 10.18 16.56
CA LEU A 250 3.79 9.13 17.21
C LEU A 250 4.07 7.92 16.30
N THR A 251 5.24 7.31 16.50
CA THR A 251 5.47 5.93 16.07
C THR A 251 4.67 4.96 16.93
N MET A 252 4.42 3.75 16.41
CA MET A 252 3.71 2.72 17.18
C MET A 252 4.43 2.36 18.48
N ALA A 253 5.75 2.39 18.50
CA ALA A 253 6.55 2.10 19.69
C ALA A 253 6.37 3.18 20.78
N ALA A 254 6.34 4.46 20.39
CA ALA A 254 6.07 5.56 21.31
C ALA A 254 4.63 5.53 21.85
N ALA A 255 3.67 5.27 20.96
CA ALA A 255 2.27 5.18 21.34
C ALA A 255 1.98 4.01 22.29
N TYR A 256 2.67 2.87 22.12
CA TYR A 256 2.53 1.73 23.03
C TYR A 256 2.93 2.04 24.46
N ARG A 257 3.91 2.93 24.68
CA ARG A 257 4.29 3.38 26.03
C ARG A 257 3.20 4.15 26.74
N LEU A 258 2.31 4.83 25.98
CA LEU A 258 1.16 5.55 26.51
C LEU A 258 -0.09 4.67 26.61
N TRP A 259 -0.09 3.50 25.96
CA TRP A 259 -1.25 2.62 25.88
C TRP A 259 -1.81 2.18 27.24
N PRO A 260 -0.99 1.81 28.27
CA PRO A 260 -1.49 1.42 29.58
C PRO A 260 -2.39 2.46 30.25
N HIS A 261 -2.17 3.73 29.92
CA HIS A 261 -2.86 4.87 30.53
C HIS A 261 -3.89 5.51 29.59
N THR A 262 -4.15 4.91 28.42
CA THR A 262 -5.12 5.43 27.45
C THR A 262 -6.54 5.05 27.90
N ASP A 263 -7.39 6.05 28.08
CA ASP A 263 -8.80 5.89 28.51
C ASP A 263 -9.80 5.98 27.35
N LEU A 264 -9.37 6.56 26.21
CA LEU A 264 -10.19 6.68 25.01
C LEU A 264 -9.35 6.43 23.74
N MET A 265 -9.79 5.49 22.93
CA MET A 265 -9.30 5.24 21.59
C MET A 265 -10.25 5.86 20.56
N ILE A 266 -9.71 6.68 19.63
CA ILE A 266 -10.46 7.30 18.54
C ILE A 266 -9.91 6.75 17.24
N GLY A 267 -10.63 5.87 16.56
CA GLY A 267 -10.24 5.29 15.27
C GLY A 267 -10.89 6.02 14.10
N ILE A 268 -10.09 6.59 13.17
CA ILE A 268 -10.58 7.32 12.00
C ILE A 268 -10.05 6.65 10.72
N GLY A 269 -10.95 6.11 9.90
CA GLY A 269 -10.62 5.45 8.63
C GLY A 269 -9.57 4.34 8.78
N THR A 270 -9.68 3.53 9.82
CA THR A 270 -8.69 2.53 10.20
C THR A 270 -9.31 1.21 10.66
N ARG A 271 -8.64 0.10 10.32
CA ARG A 271 -8.96 -1.24 10.85
C ARG A 271 -8.57 -1.45 12.31
N LEU A 272 -7.84 -0.52 12.91
CA LEU A 272 -7.28 -0.66 14.26
C LEU A 272 -6.37 -1.90 14.37
N GLU A 273 -5.47 -2.12 13.41
CA GLU A 273 -4.63 -3.33 13.35
C GLU A 273 -3.82 -3.58 14.63
N LEU A 274 -3.35 -2.53 15.31
CA LEU A 274 -2.56 -2.68 16.53
C LEU A 274 -3.35 -3.39 17.65
N PRO A 275 -4.53 -2.93 18.05
CA PRO A 275 -5.31 -3.63 19.08
C PRO A 275 -6.10 -4.84 18.54
N THR A 276 -6.55 -4.85 17.27
CA THR A 276 -7.43 -5.92 16.76
C THR A 276 -6.68 -7.18 16.36
N MET A 277 -5.41 -7.06 15.93
CA MET A 277 -4.59 -8.19 15.53
C MET A 277 -3.66 -8.69 16.65
N THR A 278 -3.98 -8.37 17.89
CA THR A 278 -3.20 -8.74 19.09
C THR A 278 -1.73 -8.31 19.03
N ARG A 279 -1.39 -7.33 18.17
CA ARG A 279 -0.05 -6.76 18.16
C ARG A 279 0.24 -6.06 19.46
N TRP A 280 -0.76 -5.37 20.02
CA TRP A 280 -0.76 -4.89 21.39
C TRP A 280 -1.56 -5.89 22.24
N PRO A 281 -0.90 -6.63 23.15
CA PRO A 281 -1.42 -7.90 23.69
C PRO A 281 -2.52 -7.73 24.74
N TYR A 282 -2.94 -6.51 25.07
CA TYR A 282 -4.01 -6.26 26.04
C TYR A 282 -4.78 -4.98 25.73
N ARG A 283 -5.98 -4.91 26.28
CA ARG A 283 -6.82 -3.70 26.30
C ARG A 283 -6.68 -3.04 27.68
N PRO A 284 -6.41 -1.72 27.77
CA PRO A 284 -6.47 -0.99 29.04
C PRO A 284 -7.84 -1.10 29.71
N ASP A 285 -7.86 -1.19 31.04
CA ASP A 285 -9.10 -1.26 31.81
C ASP A 285 -9.92 0.01 31.62
N GLY A 286 -11.23 -0.16 31.40
CA GLY A 286 -12.15 0.97 31.20
C GLY A 286 -12.00 1.72 29.86
N LEU A 287 -11.10 1.27 28.97
CA LEU A 287 -10.90 1.90 27.66
C LEU A 287 -12.22 2.04 26.89
N LYS A 288 -12.56 3.27 26.51
CA LYS A 288 -13.65 3.59 25.61
C LYS A 288 -13.17 3.68 24.17
N CYS A 289 -14.09 3.52 23.22
CA CYS A 289 -13.77 3.55 21.79
C CYS A 289 -14.78 4.38 21.01
N VAL A 290 -14.28 5.34 20.24
CA VAL A 290 -15.00 6.06 19.19
C VAL A 290 -14.45 5.63 17.85
N ARG A 291 -15.32 5.36 16.85
CA ARG A 291 -14.88 5.05 15.47
C ARG A 291 -15.62 5.90 14.45
N ILE A 292 -14.86 6.41 13.49
CA ILE A 292 -15.35 7.03 12.24
C ILE A 292 -14.86 6.16 11.09
N ASP A 293 -15.77 5.55 10.35
CA ASP A 293 -15.44 4.73 9.18
C ASP A 293 -16.58 4.76 8.17
N ILE A 294 -16.24 4.74 6.89
CA ILE A 294 -17.20 4.73 5.80
C ILE A 294 -17.89 3.37 5.64
N ASP A 295 -17.25 2.29 6.10
CA ASP A 295 -17.74 0.92 6.02
C ASP A 295 -18.36 0.46 7.36
N PRO A 296 -19.69 0.30 7.44
CA PRO A 296 -20.33 -0.17 8.67
C PRO A 296 -19.87 -1.56 9.10
N ALA A 297 -19.35 -2.39 8.17
CA ALA A 297 -18.85 -3.72 8.51
C ALA A 297 -17.58 -3.66 9.37
N GLU A 298 -16.79 -2.59 9.27
CA GLU A 298 -15.59 -2.40 10.08
C GLU A 298 -15.93 -2.22 11.58
N MET A 299 -17.12 -1.74 11.93
CA MET A 299 -17.53 -1.59 13.33
C MET A 299 -17.59 -2.93 14.08
N ARG A 300 -17.82 -4.05 13.36
CA ARG A 300 -17.82 -5.40 13.97
C ARG A 300 -16.42 -5.90 14.34
N ARG A 301 -15.38 -5.38 13.66
CA ARG A 301 -13.99 -5.78 13.92
C ARG A 301 -13.54 -5.39 15.34
N TYR A 302 -13.93 -4.21 15.77
CA TYR A 302 -13.72 -3.68 17.11
C TYR A 302 -14.94 -2.82 17.46
N PRO A 303 -15.93 -3.38 18.15
CA PRO A 303 -17.17 -2.66 18.48
C PRO A 303 -16.90 -1.40 19.32
N PRO A 304 -17.29 -0.20 18.85
CA PRO A 304 -17.06 1.04 19.57
C PRO A 304 -18.19 1.35 20.55
N ASP A 305 -17.91 2.19 21.55
CA ASP A 305 -18.92 2.83 22.41
C ASP A 305 -19.71 3.91 21.64
N ALA A 306 -19.07 4.56 20.65
CA ALA A 306 -19.75 5.44 19.69
C ALA A 306 -19.24 5.18 18.26
N ALA A 307 -20.17 4.82 17.36
CA ALA A 307 -19.94 4.56 15.94
C ALA A 307 -20.47 5.72 15.08
N VAL A 308 -19.62 6.32 14.27
CA VAL A 308 -19.98 7.31 13.25
C VAL A 308 -19.71 6.69 11.88
N ILE A 309 -20.78 6.36 11.14
CA ILE A 309 -20.66 5.84 9.78
C ILE A 309 -20.65 7.04 8.84
N SER A 310 -19.49 7.39 8.34
CA SER A 310 -19.31 8.50 7.40
C SER A 310 -17.96 8.46 6.71
N ASP A 311 -17.82 9.30 5.69
CA ASP A 311 -16.49 9.68 5.21
C ASP A 311 -15.65 10.27 6.36
N ALA A 312 -14.34 10.01 6.34
CA ALA A 312 -13.44 10.39 7.43
C ALA A 312 -13.37 11.92 7.61
N GLN A 313 -13.34 12.69 6.52
CA GLN A 313 -13.27 14.15 6.58
C GLN A 313 -14.58 14.73 7.12
N ALA A 314 -15.71 14.33 6.55
CA ALA A 314 -17.01 14.78 7.02
C ALA A 314 -17.24 14.46 8.50
N GLY A 315 -16.93 13.22 8.92
CA GLY A 315 -17.04 12.80 10.32
C GLY A 315 -16.09 13.53 11.25
N ALA A 316 -14.83 13.75 10.84
CA ALA A 316 -13.85 14.49 11.65
C ALA A 316 -14.23 15.98 11.79
N THR A 317 -14.71 16.62 10.72
CA THR A 317 -15.18 18.02 10.74
C THR A 317 -16.31 18.21 11.74
N GLU A 318 -17.37 17.39 11.65
CA GLU A 318 -18.51 17.48 12.56
C GLU A 318 -18.13 17.14 14.01
N LEU A 319 -17.26 16.14 14.19
CA LEU A 319 -16.77 15.78 15.52
C LEU A 319 -15.94 16.91 16.15
N LEU A 320 -15.04 17.52 15.39
CA LEU A 320 -14.24 18.66 15.83
C LEU A 320 -15.14 19.84 16.26
N ALA A 321 -16.15 20.18 15.46
CA ALA A 321 -17.11 21.23 15.77
C ALA A 321 -17.89 20.91 17.08
N ALA A 322 -18.34 19.66 17.25
CA ALA A 322 -19.06 19.22 18.42
C ALA A 322 -18.20 19.25 19.70
N VAL A 323 -16.93 18.84 19.60
CA VAL A 323 -15.97 18.88 20.73
C VAL A 323 -15.67 20.33 21.12
N ARG A 324 -15.44 21.23 20.14
CA ARG A 324 -15.26 22.68 20.39
C ARG A 324 -16.45 23.29 21.13
N LYS A 325 -17.67 23.03 20.65
CA LYS A 325 -18.90 23.54 21.23
C LYS A 325 -19.10 23.05 22.66
N ARG A 326 -18.73 21.80 22.96
CA ARG A 326 -18.87 21.20 24.27
C ARG A 326 -17.78 21.67 25.23
N GLY A 327 -16.63 22.03 24.74
CA GLY A 327 -15.41 22.30 25.48
C GLY A 327 -14.67 21.02 25.88
N TYR A 328 -13.34 21.08 25.86
CA TYR A 328 -12.46 20.02 26.34
C TYR A 328 -11.48 20.59 27.36
N LYS A 329 -11.37 19.91 28.51
CA LYS A 329 -10.40 20.29 29.52
C LYS A 329 -9.13 19.46 29.37
N LYS A 330 -8.07 20.09 28.87
CA LYS A 330 -6.76 19.46 28.73
C LYS A 330 -6.21 18.98 30.08
N SER A 331 -5.61 17.78 30.07
CA SER A 331 -4.96 17.21 31.25
C SER A 331 -3.59 17.83 31.47
N SER A 332 -3.30 18.29 32.67
CA SER A 332 -1.99 18.81 33.03
C SER A 332 -0.91 17.72 32.80
N GLY A 333 0.20 18.12 32.22
CA GLY A 333 1.34 17.21 31.98
C GLY A 333 1.21 16.26 30.76
N ARG A 334 0.05 16.24 30.06
CA ARG A 334 -0.18 15.30 28.94
C ARG A 334 0.88 15.44 27.84
N ARG A 335 1.17 16.68 27.40
CA ARG A 335 2.20 16.93 26.38
C ARG A 335 3.60 16.50 26.85
N ALA A 336 3.91 16.69 28.13
CA ALA A 336 5.19 16.25 28.69
C ALA A 336 5.31 14.70 28.65
N ALA A 337 4.27 13.99 29.06
CA ALA A 337 4.23 12.51 28.98
C ALA A 337 4.37 12.00 27.53
N ILE A 338 3.79 12.68 26.55
CA ILE A 338 3.92 12.33 25.12
C ILE A 338 5.37 12.50 24.67
N ARG A 339 6.02 13.62 25.00
CA ARG A 339 7.44 13.85 24.65
C ARG A 339 8.36 12.83 25.31
N GLU A 340 8.13 12.51 26.58
CA GLU A 340 8.90 11.50 27.31
C GLU A 340 8.76 10.12 26.70
N ALA A 341 7.53 9.70 26.36
CA ALA A 341 7.29 8.43 25.68
C ALA A 341 7.98 8.34 24.32
N SER A 342 7.94 9.43 23.54
CA SER A 342 8.65 9.53 22.24
C SER A 342 10.16 9.41 22.40
N ALA A 343 10.75 10.16 23.32
CA ALA A 343 12.20 10.15 23.56
C ALA A 343 12.67 8.77 24.05
N ALA A 344 11.94 8.16 24.97
CA ALA A 344 12.26 6.85 25.50
C ALA A 344 12.11 5.74 24.44
N ALA A 345 11.08 5.80 23.57
CA ALA A 345 10.92 4.87 22.47
C ALA A 345 12.05 5.03 21.45
N LEU A 346 12.39 6.26 21.07
CA LEU A 346 13.46 6.53 20.12
C LEU A 346 14.80 5.96 20.62
N LYS A 347 15.13 6.15 21.91
CA LYS A 347 16.35 5.57 22.51
C LYS A 347 16.38 4.05 22.36
N GLN A 348 15.29 3.36 22.67
CA GLN A 348 15.25 1.89 22.56
C GLN A 348 15.26 1.40 21.11
N ILE A 349 14.60 2.10 20.20
CA ILE A 349 14.60 1.76 18.78
C ILE A 349 16.04 1.75 18.22
N GLN A 350 16.90 2.67 18.67
CA GLN A 350 18.30 2.72 18.24
C GLN A 350 19.13 1.49 18.64
N GLU A 351 18.63 0.62 19.52
CA GLU A 351 19.28 -0.65 19.86
C GLU A 351 19.06 -1.73 18.77
N ILE A 352 18.17 -1.51 17.82
CA ILE A 352 17.91 -2.43 16.70
C ILE A 352 18.96 -2.24 15.60
N GLN A 353 20.09 -2.87 15.78
CA GLN A 353 21.25 -2.75 14.88
C GLN A 353 21.44 -4.02 14.03
N PRO A 354 21.99 -3.89 12.81
CA PRO A 354 22.44 -2.64 12.15
C PRO A 354 21.31 -1.86 11.45
N GLN A 355 20.06 -2.34 11.53
CA GLN A 355 18.92 -1.82 10.77
C GLN A 355 18.72 -0.31 10.96
N MET A 356 18.78 0.16 12.22
CA MET A 356 18.59 1.58 12.51
C MET A 356 19.72 2.47 12.00
N ALA A 357 20.97 1.97 11.94
CA ALA A 357 22.06 2.72 11.34
C ALA A 357 21.79 3.04 9.87
N TYR A 358 21.32 2.07 9.08
CA TYR A 358 20.92 2.26 7.68
C TYR A 358 19.69 3.16 7.53
N LEU A 359 18.66 2.97 8.36
CA LEU A 359 17.42 3.77 8.30
C LEU A 359 17.66 5.23 8.68
N ASN A 360 18.55 5.53 9.64
CA ASN A 360 18.92 6.88 10.01
C ASN A 360 19.62 7.59 8.84
N ILE A 361 20.62 6.95 8.23
CA ILE A 361 21.30 7.49 7.04
C ILE A 361 20.29 7.71 5.90
N LEU A 362 19.42 6.74 5.64
CA LEU A 362 18.39 6.85 4.62
C LEU A 362 17.50 8.08 4.87
N ARG A 363 17.09 8.33 6.11
CA ARG A 363 16.24 9.49 6.44
C ARG A 363 16.99 10.81 6.35
N GLU A 364 18.26 10.86 6.73
CA GLU A 364 19.08 12.06 6.66
C GLU A 364 19.37 12.51 5.22
N VAL A 365 19.61 11.55 4.33
CA VAL A 365 19.97 11.81 2.93
C VAL A 365 18.73 12.10 2.06
N LEU A 366 17.62 11.41 2.31
CA LEU A 366 16.42 11.56 1.49
C LEU A 366 15.64 12.85 1.84
N PRO A 367 15.09 13.57 0.85
CA PRO A 367 14.17 14.67 1.11
C PRO A 367 12.89 14.18 1.79
N ALA A 368 12.17 15.09 2.43
CA ALA A 368 10.94 14.78 3.18
C ALA A 368 9.85 14.11 2.33
N ASN A 369 9.79 14.46 1.06
CA ASN A 369 8.82 13.97 0.09
C ASN A 369 9.27 12.72 -0.69
N ALA A 370 10.46 12.16 -0.41
CA ALA A 370 10.90 10.91 -1.02
C ALA A 370 9.91 9.77 -0.72
N ILE A 371 9.71 8.89 -1.68
CA ILE A 371 8.83 7.73 -1.52
C ILE A 371 9.70 6.51 -1.19
N VAL A 372 9.34 5.81 -0.12
CA VAL A 372 10.00 4.58 0.29
C VAL A 372 9.00 3.44 0.24
N THR A 373 9.33 2.37 -0.45
CA THR A 373 8.59 1.11 -0.39
C THR A 373 9.35 0.13 0.48
N ASP A 374 8.64 -0.65 1.27
CA ASP A 374 9.23 -1.71 2.08
C ASP A 374 8.87 -3.10 1.58
N GLU A 375 9.67 -4.05 1.99
CA GLU A 375 9.40 -5.47 1.87
C GLU A 375 9.71 -6.18 3.19
N LEU A 376 9.36 -7.48 3.29
CA LEU A 376 9.45 -8.28 4.51
C LEU A 376 10.91 -8.69 4.84
N SER A 377 11.79 -7.72 4.97
CA SER A 377 13.17 -7.85 5.47
C SER A 377 13.28 -7.34 6.90
N GLN A 378 14.38 -7.64 7.59
CA GLN A 378 14.62 -7.14 8.95
C GLN A 378 14.61 -5.60 8.98
N VAL A 379 15.23 -4.96 7.99
CA VAL A 379 15.22 -3.49 7.84
C VAL A 379 13.83 -3.00 7.47
N GLY A 380 13.09 -3.71 6.61
CA GLY A 380 11.70 -3.41 6.30
C GLY A 380 10.82 -3.40 7.54
N PHE A 381 10.91 -4.41 8.39
CA PHE A 381 10.17 -4.45 9.66
C PHE A 381 10.58 -3.33 10.62
N ALA A 382 11.88 -3.04 10.75
CA ALA A 382 12.37 -1.93 11.58
C ALA A 382 11.86 -0.58 11.06
N SER A 383 11.70 -0.41 9.74
CA SER A 383 11.21 0.84 9.14
C SER A 383 9.78 1.19 9.57
N TRP A 384 8.95 0.22 9.99
CA TRP A 384 7.56 0.47 10.40
C TRP A 384 7.46 1.37 11.65
N TYR A 385 8.48 1.38 12.49
CA TYR A 385 8.52 2.20 13.69
C TYR A 385 9.78 3.09 13.80
N GLY A 386 10.84 2.75 13.06
CA GLY A 386 12.14 3.42 13.15
C GLY A 386 12.40 4.46 12.06
N PHE A 387 11.68 4.43 10.92
CA PHE A 387 11.85 5.39 9.83
C PHE A 387 10.81 6.51 9.92
N PRO A 388 11.17 7.77 10.23
CA PRO A 388 10.21 8.88 10.32
C PRO A 388 9.55 9.19 8.98
N ILE A 389 8.21 9.37 9.01
CA ILE A 389 7.41 9.74 7.83
C ILE A 389 6.79 11.13 8.07
N TYR A 390 6.97 12.04 7.12
CA TYR A 390 6.57 13.43 7.25
C TYR A 390 5.33 13.79 6.42
N GLU A 391 5.06 13.05 5.35
CA GLU A 391 3.94 13.27 4.45
C GLU A 391 3.18 11.96 4.18
N PRO A 392 1.85 12.01 4.01
CA PRO A 392 1.08 10.83 3.63
C PRO A 392 1.51 10.34 2.22
N ARG A 393 1.29 9.06 1.92
CA ARG A 393 1.61 8.41 0.64
C ARG A 393 3.10 8.33 0.29
N THR A 394 4.01 8.66 1.23
CA THR A 394 5.46 8.57 1.03
C THR A 394 6.08 7.28 1.59
N PHE A 395 5.29 6.46 2.29
CA PHE A 395 5.70 5.14 2.76
C PHE A 395 4.67 4.09 2.32
N ILE A 396 5.12 3.14 1.50
CA ILE A 396 4.24 2.18 0.85
C ILE A 396 4.64 0.76 1.28
N THR A 397 3.68 0.03 1.86
CA THR A 397 3.85 -1.34 2.32
C THR A 397 2.84 -2.26 1.65
N SER A 398 3.11 -3.56 1.57
CA SER A 398 2.16 -4.57 1.10
C SER A 398 0.99 -4.83 2.08
N GLY A 399 0.87 -4.02 3.11
CA GLY A 399 -0.19 -4.16 4.12
C GLY A 399 -0.07 -5.46 4.92
N TYR A 400 -1.22 -6.02 5.29
CA TYR A 400 -1.26 -7.28 6.03
C TYR A 400 -1.08 -8.52 5.14
N GLN A 401 -1.06 -8.37 3.83
CA GLN A 401 -0.81 -9.50 2.93
C GLN A 401 0.63 -9.99 3.01
N GLY A 402 1.58 -9.08 3.21
CA GLY A 402 2.96 -9.45 3.49
C GLY A 402 3.57 -10.30 2.39
N THR A 403 3.52 -9.85 1.13
CA THR A 403 3.95 -10.64 -0.02
C THR A 403 5.40 -10.35 -0.38
N LEU A 404 6.22 -11.41 -0.52
CA LEU A 404 7.58 -11.30 -1.07
C LEU A 404 7.53 -10.86 -2.54
N GLY A 405 8.52 -10.10 -2.99
CA GLY A 405 8.62 -9.59 -4.35
C GLY A 405 7.72 -8.41 -4.65
N SER A 406 7.09 -7.81 -3.63
CA SER A 406 6.19 -6.66 -3.81
C SER A 406 6.92 -5.32 -3.83
N GLY A 407 8.01 -5.17 -3.06
CA GLY A 407 8.65 -3.89 -2.78
C GLY A 407 9.21 -3.21 -4.02
N PHE A 408 10.02 -3.90 -4.80
CA PHE A 408 10.66 -3.35 -5.99
C PHE A 408 9.65 -2.97 -7.10
N PRO A 409 8.73 -3.83 -7.55
CA PRO A 409 7.75 -3.43 -8.57
C PRO A 409 6.82 -2.31 -8.10
N THR A 410 6.47 -2.27 -6.81
CA THR A 410 5.71 -1.16 -6.23
C THR A 410 6.48 0.17 -6.35
N ALA A 411 7.79 0.15 -6.11
CA ALA A 411 8.65 1.32 -6.28
C ALA A 411 8.72 1.76 -7.74
N LEU A 412 8.79 0.83 -8.70
CA LEU A 412 8.75 1.16 -10.13
C LEU A 412 7.46 1.92 -10.47
N GLY A 413 6.31 1.42 -10.04
CA GLY A 413 5.02 2.08 -10.26
C GLY A 413 4.92 3.47 -9.61
N ALA A 414 5.43 3.61 -8.39
CA ALA A 414 5.51 4.90 -7.70
C ALA A 414 6.44 5.88 -8.41
N LYS A 415 7.59 5.41 -8.95
CA LYS A 415 8.52 6.26 -9.71
C LYS A 415 7.96 6.69 -11.06
N VAL A 416 7.21 5.82 -11.75
CA VAL A 416 6.49 6.18 -12.99
C VAL A 416 5.46 7.30 -12.73
N ALA A 417 4.81 7.25 -11.57
CA ALA A 417 3.83 8.27 -11.15
C ALA A 417 4.48 9.60 -10.70
N HIS A 418 5.70 9.54 -10.18
CA HIS A 418 6.44 10.68 -9.62
C HIS A 418 7.88 10.76 -10.16
N PRO A 419 8.05 11.11 -11.45
CA PRO A 419 9.36 11.08 -12.10
C PRO A 419 10.40 12.00 -11.44
N ASP A 420 9.96 13.10 -10.79
CA ASP A 420 10.83 14.10 -10.19
C ASP A 420 11.16 13.82 -8.70
N ARG A 421 10.54 12.81 -8.09
CA ARG A 421 10.76 12.48 -6.67
C ARG A 421 11.70 11.29 -6.54
N PRO A 422 12.62 11.29 -5.57
CA PRO A 422 13.35 10.07 -5.21
C PRO A 422 12.41 8.97 -4.78
N VAL A 423 12.61 7.77 -5.31
CA VAL A 423 11.88 6.55 -4.92
C VAL A 423 12.89 5.47 -4.59
N VAL A 424 12.78 4.91 -3.39
CA VAL A 424 13.69 3.90 -2.86
C VAL A 424 12.91 2.65 -2.45
N ALA A 425 13.34 1.49 -2.93
CA ALA A 425 12.81 0.20 -2.50
C ALA A 425 13.73 -0.43 -1.45
N ILE A 426 13.22 -0.68 -0.24
CA ILE A 426 13.88 -1.49 0.78
C ILE A 426 13.46 -2.94 0.54
N THR A 427 14.39 -3.81 0.14
CA THR A 427 14.13 -5.23 -0.12
C THR A 427 15.11 -6.12 0.66
N GLY A 428 14.73 -7.37 0.90
CA GLY A 428 15.65 -8.43 1.28
C GLY A 428 16.10 -9.22 0.05
N ASP A 429 17.24 -9.88 0.14
CA ASP A 429 17.78 -10.71 -0.94
C ASP A 429 16.78 -11.77 -1.45
N GLY A 430 16.16 -12.50 -0.53
CA GLY A 430 15.16 -13.52 -0.88
C GLY A 430 13.90 -12.93 -1.53
N GLY A 431 13.41 -11.79 -1.05
CA GLY A 431 12.25 -11.12 -1.63
C GLY A 431 12.56 -10.47 -2.97
N PHE A 432 13.70 -9.82 -3.10
CA PHE A 432 14.13 -9.18 -4.35
C PHE A 432 14.20 -10.18 -5.53
N MET A 433 14.64 -11.41 -5.27
CA MET A 433 14.74 -12.46 -6.29
C MET A 433 13.37 -12.86 -6.91
N PHE A 434 12.23 -12.59 -6.24
CA PHE A 434 10.90 -12.81 -6.82
C PHE A 434 10.57 -11.81 -7.96
N ALA A 435 11.26 -10.67 -8.02
CA ALA A 435 11.01 -9.61 -8.99
C ALA A 435 12.26 -9.10 -9.69
N VAL A 436 13.38 -9.85 -9.61
CA VAL A 436 14.69 -9.47 -10.15
C VAL A 436 14.65 -9.18 -11.65
N GLN A 437 13.81 -9.87 -12.42
CA GLN A 437 13.61 -9.67 -13.85
C GLN A 437 13.12 -8.26 -14.20
N GLU A 438 12.54 -7.54 -13.25
CA GLU A 438 12.06 -6.17 -13.46
C GLU A 438 13.19 -5.13 -13.48
N LEU A 439 14.44 -5.54 -13.22
CA LEU A 439 15.61 -4.73 -13.55
C LEU A 439 15.62 -4.40 -15.05
N ALA A 440 15.22 -5.35 -15.90
CA ALA A 440 15.05 -5.09 -17.35
C ALA A 440 13.98 -4.04 -17.62
N THR A 441 12.88 -4.04 -16.87
CA THR A 441 11.82 -3.02 -16.98
C THR A 441 12.33 -1.64 -16.55
N ALA A 442 13.08 -1.57 -15.45
CA ALA A 442 13.67 -0.31 -14.98
C ALA A 442 14.59 0.32 -16.03
N VAL A 443 15.45 -0.48 -16.65
CA VAL A 443 16.37 -0.02 -17.71
C VAL A 443 15.61 0.35 -18.98
N GLN A 444 14.73 -0.53 -19.46
CA GLN A 444 14.01 -0.33 -20.73
C GLN A 444 13.21 0.98 -20.75
N PHE A 445 12.62 1.37 -19.63
CA PHE A 445 11.79 2.57 -19.50
C PHE A 445 12.49 3.70 -18.75
N ASN A 446 13.78 3.57 -18.44
CA ASN A 446 14.58 4.54 -17.68
C ASN A 446 13.86 4.99 -16.38
N ILE A 447 13.40 4.02 -15.60
CA ILE A 447 12.70 4.28 -14.33
C ILE A 447 13.75 4.43 -13.22
N ALA A 448 14.09 5.66 -12.89
CA ALA A 448 15.16 6.02 -11.94
C ALA A 448 14.79 5.68 -10.48
N VAL A 449 14.67 4.40 -10.17
CA VAL A 449 14.42 3.86 -8.83
C VAL A 449 15.73 3.42 -8.19
N ILE A 450 15.88 3.61 -6.88
CA ILE A 450 17.01 3.08 -6.11
C ILE A 450 16.55 1.82 -5.37
N VAL A 451 17.20 0.69 -5.63
CA VAL A 451 16.90 -0.58 -5.00
C VAL A 451 17.96 -0.90 -3.96
N LEU A 452 17.56 -1.02 -2.70
CA LEU A 452 18.40 -1.47 -1.60
C LEU A 452 18.12 -2.96 -1.36
N VAL A 453 19.11 -3.81 -1.62
CA VAL A 453 19.02 -5.25 -1.37
C VAL A 453 19.81 -5.57 -0.09
N PHE A 454 19.10 -5.78 1.02
CA PHE A 454 19.71 -6.24 2.27
C PHE A 454 19.97 -7.74 2.16
N ASN A 455 21.22 -8.09 1.97
CA ASN A 455 21.68 -9.42 1.59
C ASN A 455 22.36 -10.12 2.77
N ASN A 456 21.65 -11.05 3.38
CA ASN A 456 22.20 -11.92 4.45
C ASN A 456 22.23 -13.41 4.06
N ASN A 457 22.02 -13.71 2.77
CA ASN A 457 21.93 -15.07 2.22
C ASN A 457 20.92 -15.96 2.95
N ALA A 458 19.74 -15.39 3.30
CA ALA A 458 18.70 -16.13 4.00
C ALA A 458 17.32 -15.47 3.88
N TYR A 459 16.26 -16.27 4.02
CA TYR A 459 14.98 -15.75 4.50
C TYR A 459 15.10 -15.45 6.00
N GLY A 460 15.78 -14.34 6.35
CA GLY A 460 16.30 -14.09 7.69
C GLY A 460 15.26 -14.18 8.81
N ASN A 461 14.03 -13.65 8.58
CA ASN A 461 12.94 -13.75 9.56
C ASN A 461 12.47 -15.20 9.75
N VAL A 462 12.23 -15.92 8.65
CA VAL A 462 11.82 -17.34 8.68
C VAL A 462 12.86 -18.20 9.37
N ARG A 463 14.13 -17.98 9.01
CA ARG A 463 15.27 -18.71 9.60
C ARG A 463 15.37 -18.50 11.10
N ARG A 464 15.22 -17.26 11.57
CA ARG A 464 15.21 -16.96 13.01
C ARG A 464 14.06 -17.64 13.71
N ASP A 465 12.84 -17.55 13.18
CA ASP A 465 11.65 -18.15 13.80
C ASP A 465 11.76 -19.69 13.86
N GLN A 466 12.31 -20.31 12.81
CA GLN A 466 12.60 -21.75 12.82
C GLN A 466 13.62 -22.11 13.90
N ARG A 467 14.71 -21.36 14.01
CA ARG A 467 15.73 -21.60 15.02
C ARG A 467 15.21 -21.43 16.45
N GLU A 468 14.43 -20.39 16.70
CA GLU A 468 13.94 -20.06 18.05
C GLU A 468 12.78 -20.96 18.50
N HIS A 469 11.92 -21.41 17.59
CA HIS A 469 10.70 -22.13 17.94
C HIS A 469 10.76 -23.65 17.65
N PHE A 470 11.79 -24.14 16.95
CA PHE A 470 11.90 -25.53 16.52
C PHE A 470 13.27 -26.13 16.83
N ASP A 471 13.79 -25.92 18.06
CA ASP A 471 15.02 -26.49 18.58
C ASP A 471 16.24 -26.32 17.65
N GLY A 472 16.37 -25.16 17.02
CA GLY A 472 17.48 -24.86 16.13
C GLY A 472 17.38 -25.47 14.71
N ARG A 473 16.32 -26.21 14.41
CA ARG A 473 16.15 -26.85 13.08
C ARG A 473 15.74 -25.79 12.04
N VAL A 474 16.64 -25.56 11.07
CA VAL A 474 16.43 -24.64 9.94
C VAL A 474 16.28 -25.46 8.66
N VAL A 475 15.21 -25.17 7.88
CA VAL A 475 14.96 -25.85 6.61
C VAL A 475 14.51 -24.85 5.55
N ALA A 476 15.10 -24.92 4.35
CA ALA A 476 14.78 -24.12 3.17
C ALA A 476 14.83 -22.57 3.41
N ALA A 477 15.55 -22.11 4.43
CA ALA A 477 15.66 -20.68 4.75
C ALA A 477 17.08 -20.12 4.52
N ASP A 478 18.08 -20.97 4.32
CA ASP A 478 19.42 -20.56 3.85
C ASP A 478 19.41 -20.43 2.32
N LEU A 479 19.99 -19.33 1.81
CA LEU A 479 20.02 -19.01 0.39
C LEU A 479 21.46 -18.99 -0.14
N VAL A 480 21.60 -19.29 -1.44
CA VAL A 480 22.80 -19.03 -2.23
C VAL A 480 22.42 -18.03 -3.31
N ASN A 481 22.88 -16.81 -3.14
CA ASN A 481 22.52 -15.69 -4.02
C ASN A 481 23.55 -15.51 -5.15
N PRO A 482 23.14 -14.92 -6.29
CA PRO A 482 24.09 -14.41 -7.26
C PRO A 482 24.87 -13.21 -6.69
N ASP A 483 25.93 -12.81 -7.36
CA ASP A 483 26.55 -11.50 -7.16
C ASP A 483 25.59 -10.42 -7.68
N PHE A 484 24.87 -9.72 -6.78
CA PHE A 484 23.84 -8.76 -7.16
C PHE A 484 24.40 -7.55 -7.95
N VAL A 485 25.66 -7.16 -7.71
CA VAL A 485 26.31 -6.08 -8.48
C VAL A 485 26.48 -6.52 -9.93
N LYS A 486 27.12 -7.67 -10.16
CA LYS A 486 27.31 -8.20 -11.53
C LYS A 486 25.97 -8.49 -12.22
N LEU A 487 24.97 -8.95 -11.44
CA LEU A 487 23.63 -9.19 -11.96
C LEU A 487 22.99 -7.88 -12.45
N ALA A 488 23.02 -6.82 -11.63
CA ALA A 488 22.49 -5.52 -12.01
C ALA A 488 23.22 -4.94 -13.23
N GLU A 489 24.55 -5.02 -13.26
CA GLU A 489 25.38 -4.59 -14.39
C GLU A 489 25.03 -5.37 -15.68
N SER A 490 24.73 -6.66 -15.58
CA SER A 490 24.30 -7.47 -16.74
C SER A 490 22.96 -7.03 -17.32
N PHE A 491 22.09 -6.39 -16.53
CA PHE A 491 20.87 -5.75 -16.99
C PHE A 491 21.09 -4.31 -17.47
N GLY A 492 22.27 -3.74 -17.24
CA GLY A 492 22.62 -2.35 -17.62
C GLY A 492 22.33 -1.30 -16.54
N LEU A 493 22.16 -1.69 -15.27
CA LEU A 493 22.05 -0.75 -14.15
C LEU A 493 23.42 -0.44 -13.57
N SER A 494 23.58 0.79 -13.08
CA SER A 494 24.64 1.12 -12.12
C SER A 494 24.40 0.38 -10.80
N ALA A 495 25.47 -0.18 -10.22
CA ALA A 495 25.36 -0.88 -8.94
C ALA A 495 26.60 -0.68 -8.06
N VAL A 496 26.46 -0.90 -6.76
CA VAL A 496 27.56 -0.87 -5.81
C VAL A 496 27.28 -1.79 -4.62
N ARG A 497 28.33 -2.40 -4.09
CA ARG A 497 28.26 -3.19 -2.86
C ARG A 497 28.68 -2.37 -1.67
N VAL A 498 27.96 -2.53 -0.56
CA VAL A 498 28.18 -1.88 0.72
C VAL A 498 28.23 -2.97 1.80
N THR A 499 29.21 -2.90 2.69
CA THR A 499 29.44 -3.88 3.75
C THR A 499 29.31 -3.27 5.16
N SER A 500 29.08 -1.95 5.24
CA SER A 500 28.89 -1.25 6.52
C SER A 500 28.02 0.00 6.36
N PRO A 501 27.41 0.51 7.45
CA PRO A 501 26.64 1.75 7.40
C PRO A 501 27.45 2.97 6.93
N GLU A 502 28.75 3.05 7.23
CA GLU A 502 29.62 4.15 6.81
C GLU A 502 29.76 4.24 5.29
N GLY A 503 29.82 3.07 4.61
CA GLY A 503 29.84 2.97 3.16
C GLY A 503 28.49 3.27 2.50
N PHE A 504 27.38 3.18 3.25
CA PHE A 504 26.04 3.34 2.70
C PHE A 504 25.73 4.79 2.30
N ARG A 505 26.13 5.79 3.12
CA ARG A 505 25.88 7.20 2.80
C ARG A 505 26.42 7.61 1.43
N PRO A 506 27.74 7.44 1.12
CA PRO A 506 28.26 7.83 -0.18
C PRO A 506 27.67 7.02 -1.33
N ALA A 507 27.30 5.76 -1.10
CA ALA A 507 26.62 4.93 -2.10
C ALA A 507 25.22 5.46 -2.43
N LEU A 508 24.45 5.86 -1.42
CA LEU A 508 23.11 6.43 -1.60
C LEU A 508 23.16 7.80 -2.28
N GLU A 509 24.10 8.67 -1.87
CA GLU A 509 24.31 9.97 -2.50
C GLU A 509 24.73 9.83 -3.97
N LYS A 510 25.59 8.86 -4.30
CA LYS A 510 25.95 8.50 -5.68
C LYS A 510 24.73 8.04 -6.47
N ALA A 511 23.89 7.15 -5.90
CA ALA A 511 22.69 6.65 -6.56
C ALA A 511 21.67 7.77 -6.85
N LEU A 512 21.54 8.74 -5.94
CA LEU A 512 20.69 9.92 -6.16
C LEU A 512 21.22 10.85 -7.25
N ALA A 513 22.54 10.97 -7.37
CA ALA A 513 23.20 11.81 -8.38
C ALA A 513 23.25 11.16 -9.76
N ASP A 514 23.24 9.83 -9.84
CA ASP A 514 23.26 9.06 -11.12
C ASP A 514 22.06 9.39 -12.00
N GLY A 515 20.89 9.53 -11.39
CA GLY A 515 19.66 9.90 -12.09
C GLY A 515 19.01 8.77 -12.91
N GLY A 516 19.61 7.58 -12.96
CA GLY A 516 19.08 6.35 -13.54
C GLY A 516 18.62 5.34 -12.51
N PRO A 517 18.18 4.13 -12.94
CA PRO A 517 17.93 3.04 -12.01
C PRO A 517 19.25 2.55 -11.41
N PHE A 518 19.26 2.36 -10.09
CA PHE A 518 20.46 2.03 -9.33
C PHE A 518 20.22 0.93 -8.30
N LEU A 519 21.16 -0.01 -8.15
CA LEU A 519 21.10 -1.05 -7.13
C LEU A 519 22.22 -0.89 -6.11
N ILE A 520 21.88 -0.96 -4.83
CA ILE A 520 22.85 -1.03 -3.73
C ILE A 520 22.69 -2.39 -3.05
N ASP A 521 23.70 -3.27 -3.23
CA ASP A 521 23.81 -4.56 -2.54
C ASP A 521 24.44 -4.33 -1.15
N ILE A 522 23.64 -4.47 -0.11
CA ILE A 522 24.04 -4.23 1.29
C ILE A 522 24.27 -5.57 1.95
N GLU A 523 25.53 -5.97 2.07
CA GLU A 523 25.88 -7.21 2.77
C GLU A 523 25.67 -7.05 4.27
N VAL A 524 24.85 -7.94 4.83
CA VAL A 524 24.64 -8.05 6.28
C VAL A 524 25.07 -9.45 6.73
N PRO A 525 25.97 -9.59 7.71
CA PRO A 525 26.35 -10.91 8.20
C PRO A 525 25.12 -11.69 8.69
N ARG A 526 25.03 -12.95 8.31
CA ARG A 526 23.92 -13.82 8.72
C ARG A 526 23.82 -13.88 10.24
N ASP A 527 22.62 -13.79 10.78
CA ASP A 527 22.32 -13.79 12.23
C ASP A 527 22.87 -12.60 13.04
N SER A 528 23.40 -11.56 12.40
CA SER A 528 23.91 -10.35 13.10
C SER A 528 22.81 -9.32 13.43
N GLU A 529 21.63 -9.47 12.83
CA GLU A 529 20.55 -8.50 12.95
C GLU A 529 19.76 -8.70 14.25
N VAL A 530 19.59 -7.63 15.02
CA VAL A 530 18.72 -7.63 16.19
C VAL A 530 17.26 -7.75 15.75
N SER A 531 16.48 -8.60 16.41
CA SER A 531 15.09 -8.83 16.07
C SER A 531 14.24 -7.56 16.21
N PRO A 532 13.52 -7.14 15.15
CA PRO A 532 12.65 -5.96 15.20
C PRO A 532 11.31 -6.25 15.90
N TRP A 533 11.02 -7.49 16.24
CA TRP A 533 9.69 -7.94 16.68
C TRP A 533 9.27 -7.43 18.04
N ALA A 534 10.20 -7.07 18.94
CA ALA A 534 9.89 -6.50 20.25
C ALA A 534 9.05 -5.21 20.17
N PHE A 535 9.13 -4.46 19.06
CA PHE A 535 8.34 -3.24 18.82
C PHE A 535 7.07 -3.49 17.99
N ILE A 536 7.01 -4.59 17.26
CA ILE A 536 5.85 -4.97 16.44
C ILE A 536 4.84 -5.78 17.27
N HIS A 537 5.35 -6.65 18.15
CA HIS A 537 4.60 -7.44 19.11
C HIS A 537 5.19 -7.22 20.53
N PRO A 538 4.99 -6.04 21.12
CA PRO A 538 5.56 -5.74 22.42
C PRO A 538 4.93 -6.61 23.50
N ALA A 539 5.74 -6.99 24.50
CA ALA A 539 5.26 -7.69 25.67
C ALA A 539 4.32 -6.81 26.51
N ARG A 540 3.44 -7.41 27.27
CA ARG A 540 2.65 -6.69 28.27
C ARG A 540 3.60 -6.12 29.34
N PRO A 541 3.45 -4.83 29.70
CA PRO A 541 4.26 -4.19 30.74
C PRO A 541 4.13 -4.86 32.10
#